data_ccbb4d539f84fe992ec49450651bee46
#
_entry.id   ccbb4d539f84fe992ec49450651bee46
#
_cell.length_a   1.000
_cell.length_b   1.000
_cell.length_c   1.000
_cell.angle_alpha   90.00
_cell.angle_beta   90.00
_cell.angle_gamma   90.00
#
_symmetry.space_group_name_H-M   'P 1'
#
loop_
_entity.id
_entity.type
_entity.pdbx_description
1 polymer ?
#
loop_
_entity_poly.entity_id
_entity_poly.type
_entity_poly.pdbx_seq_one_letter_code
_entity_poly.pdbx_strand_id
1 'polypeptide(L)'
;MFNNVVVSIITCTSKNSVIGIDGKLPWYYPKDLTFFKNVTSGYPVIMGRKTFESLGKALPGRLNIVISSSEISDSNVTRATSLENALEICYFNKANRVFLIGGESVYKAGLKYADEILLTRILKNVKGDRKFPRIPRNFKIDSYDFDKAGAFDAVFLRYLKSNLSLFSFLKNRFKYKVLNFINNIDWWISQKSTIFKGN
;
A
#
# COMPACT_ATOMS: atom_id res chain seq x y z
N MET A 1 7.60 -11.55 -10.05
CA MET A 1 6.79 -12.39 -9.10
C MET A 1 7.71 -13.27 -8.29
N PHE A 2 7.49 -13.35 -7.01
CA PHE A 2 8.20 -14.27 -6.11
C PHE A 2 7.40 -15.57 -6.02
N ASN A 3 7.94 -16.68 -6.60
CA ASN A 3 7.28 -18.00 -6.56
C ASN A 3 5.77 -17.96 -6.91
N ASN A 4 5.37 -17.24 -7.96
CA ASN A 4 3.99 -17.00 -8.38
C ASN A 4 3.13 -16.15 -7.43
N VAL A 5 3.69 -15.57 -6.38
CA VAL A 5 3.03 -14.58 -5.53
C VAL A 5 3.27 -13.18 -6.10
N VAL A 6 2.20 -12.43 -6.34
CA VAL A 6 2.31 -11.02 -6.74
C VAL A 6 2.71 -10.19 -5.53
N VAL A 7 3.84 -9.49 -5.61
CA VAL A 7 4.34 -8.62 -4.55
C VAL A 7 3.97 -7.17 -4.86
N SER A 8 3.10 -6.59 -4.05
CA SER A 8 2.62 -5.23 -4.19
C SER A 8 3.17 -4.35 -3.07
N ILE A 9 3.71 -3.18 -3.40
CA ILE A 9 3.98 -2.14 -2.42
C ILE A 9 2.76 -1.23 -2.38
N ILE A 10 2.29 -0.86 -1.18
CA ILE A 10 1.26 0.17 -1.00
C ILE A 10 1.73 1.19 0.00
N THR A 11 1.63 2.48 -0.35
CA THR A 11 2.13 3.57 0.48
C THR A 11 1.46 4.90 0.14
N CYS A 12 1.39 5.79 1.13
CA CYS A 12 1.08 7.19 0.95
C CYS A 12 2.32 8.03 1.21
N THR A 13 2.62 8.98 0.32
CA THR A 13 3.80 9.86 0.45
C THR A 13 3.41 11.32 0.24
N SER A 14 4.20 12.24 0.80
CA SER A 14 4.18 13.64 0.41
C SER A 14 4.87 13.86 -0.96
N LYS A 15 4.78 15.07 -1.51
CA LYS A 15 5.48 15.48 -2.74
C LYS A 15 7.00 15.26 -2.65
N ASN A 16 7.60 15.48 -1.49
CA ASN A 16 9.03 15.26 -1.21
C ASN A 16 9.33 13.85 -0.63
N SER A 17 8.43 12.88 -0.90
CA SER A 17 8.57 11.45 -0.58
C SER A 17 8.63 11.11 0.91
N VAL A 18 8.22 12.00 1.80
CA VAL A 18 8.09 11.69 3.23
C VAL A 18 6.96 10.66 3.42
N ILE A 19 7.17 9.69 4.32
CA ILE A 19 6.21 8.66 4.73
C ILE A 19 5.98 8.62 6.24
N GLY A 20 6.70 9.43 7.00
CA GLY A 20 6.57 9.46 8.45
C GLY A 20 7.44 10.51 9.13
N ILE A 21 7.06 10.84 10.35
CA ILE A 21 7.79 11.64 11.31
C ILE A 21 7.54 11.06 12.71
N ASP A 22 8.58 10.81 13.48
CA ASP A 22 8.50 10.29 14.86
C ASP A 22 7.58 9.06 14.99
N GLY A 23 7.65 8.14 14.01
CA GLY A 23 6.86 6.91 13.99
C GLY A 23 5.40 7.08 13.59
N LYS A 24 4.94 8.28 13.19
CA LYS A 24 3.55 8.55 12.80
C LYS A 24 3.46 9.07 11.37
N LEU A 25 2.28 8.94 10.76
CA LEU A 25 1.98 9.64 9.50
C LEU A 25 1.78 11.13 9.80
N PRO A 26 2.46 12.05 9.07
CA PRO A 26 2.35 13.49 9.31
C PRO A 26 1.09 14.13 8.72
N TRP A 27 0.10 13.32 8.32
CA TRP A 27 -1.20 13.74 7.80
C TRP A 27 -2.29 12.74 8.18
N TYR A 28 -3.54 13.21 8.11
CA TYR A 28 -4.73 12.37 8.18
C TYR A 28 -5.49 12.49 6.86
N TYR A 29 -5.56 11.39 6.11
CA TYR A 29 -6.20 11.35 4.80
C TYR A 29 -7.15 10.14 4.70
N PRO A 30 -8.44 10.31 5.10
CA PRO A 30 -9.41 9.22 5.19
C PRO A 30 -9.62 8.43 3.90
N LYS A 31 -9.53 9.11 2.74
CA LYS A 31 -9.70 8.48 1.43
C LYS A 31 -8.60 7.44 1.17
N ASP A 32 -7.34 7.77 1.52
CA ASP A 32 -6.22 6.84 1.44
C ASP A 32 -6.38 5.66 2.40
N LEU A 33 -6.81 5.91 3.64
CA LEU A 33 -7.06 4.84 4.61
C LEU A 33 -8.15 3.88 4.13
N THR A 34 -9.21 4.40 3.50
CA THR A 34 -10.28 3.59 2.90
C THR A 34 -9.75 2.80 1.70
N PHE A 35 -8.96 3.44 0.83
CA PHE A 35 -8.30 2.78 -0.29
C PHE A 35 -7.39 1.65 0.20
N PHE A 36 -6.51 1.93 1.16
CA PHE A 36 -5.62 0.96 1.78
C PHE A 36 -6.39 -0.25 2.33
N LYS A 37 -7.44 0.01 3.13
CA LYS A 37 -8.29 -1.06 3.69
C LYS A 37 -8.89 -1.94 2.60
N ASN A 38 -9.52 -1.34 1.60
CA ASN A 38 -10.23 -2.07 0.54
C ASN A 38 -9.29 -2.91 -0.32
N VAL A 39 -8.11 -2.37 -0.61
CA VAL A 39 -7.12 -3.02 -1.48
C VAL A 39 -6.41 -4.18 -0.77
N THR A 40 -6.09 -4.03 0.52
CA THR A 40 -5.32 -5.02 1.28
C THR A 40 -6.16 -6.08 1.98
N SER A 41 -7.49 -5.86 2.12
CA SER A 41 -8.38 -6.82 2.82
C SER A 41 -8.38 -8.19 2.14
N GLY A 42 -8.20 -9.24 2.97
CA GLY A 42 -8.13 -10.64 2.51
C GLY A 42 -6.76 -11.07 1.96
N TYR A 43 -5.76 -10.19 1.97
CA TYR A 43 -4.39 -10.52 1.56
C TYR A 43 -3.40 -10.41 2.72
N PRO A 44 -2.30 -11.18 2.72
CA PRO A 44 -1.20 -10.97 3.65
C PRO A 44 -0.62 -9.57 3.54
N VAL A 45 -0.24 -9.01 4.68
CA VAL A 45 0.48 -7.75 4.80
C VAL A 45 1.81 -7.97 5.50
N ILE A 46 2.89 -7.42 4.95
CA ILE A 46 4.24 -7.48 5.51
C ILE A 46 4.66 -6.08 5.92
N MET A 47 5.14 -5.94 7.15
CA MET A 47 5.61 -4.68 7.71
C MET A 47 6.82 -4.88 8.62
N GLY A 48 7.56 -3.81 8.86
CA GLY A 48 8.60 -3.81 9.90
C GLY A 48 8.02 -3.58 11.29
N ARG A 49 8.75 -3.98 12.33
CA ARG A 49 8.34 -3.87 13.74
C ARG A 49 7.85 -2.46 14.12
N LYS A 50 8.60 -1.41 13.79
CA LYS A 50 8.20 -0.02 14.09
C LYS A 50 6.87 0.39 13.45
N THR A 51 6.58 -0.12 12.26
CA THR A 51 5.29 0.10 11.59
C THR A 51 4.17 -0.61 12.32
N PHE A 52 4.39 -1.84 12.78
CA PHE A 52 3.44 -2.59 13.59
C PHE A 52 3.15 -1.88 14.93
N GLU A 53 4.19 -1.44 15.63
CA GLU A 53 4.06 -0.68 16.88
C GLU A 53 3.26 0.62 16.67
N SER A 54 3.47 1.31 15.55
CA SER A 54 2.70 2.51 15.19
C SER A 54 1.22 2.24 14.89
N LEU A 55 0.88 1.06 14.35
CA LEU A 55 -0.50 0.63 14.14
C LEU A 55 -1.19 0.22 15.44
N GLY A 56 -0.43 -0.23 16.42
CA GLY A 56 -0.88 -0.62 17.76
C GLY A 56 -1.61 -1.96 17.84
N LYS A 57 -2.00 -2.55 16.70
CA LYS A 57 -2.69 -3.85 16.62
C LYS A 57 -2.57 -4.46 15.23
N ALA A 58 -2.78 -5.77 15.15
CA ALA A 58 -2.91 -6.49 13.89
C ALA A 58 -4.09 -5.97 13.05
N LEU A 59 -3.89 -5.89 11.74
CA LEU A 59 -4.91 -5.45 10.81
C LEU A 59 -5.95 -6.58 10.59
N PRO A 60 -7.24 -6.36 10.85
CA PRO A 60 -8.24 -7.43 10.82
C PRO A 60 -8.45 -7.98 9.40
N GLY A 61 -8.76 -9.30 9.32
CA GLY A 61 -9.04 -9.99 8.05
C GLY A 61 -7.82 -10.16 7.14
N ARG A 62 -6.60 -10.11 7.69
CA ARG A 62 -5.34 -10.23 6.96
C ARG A 62 -4.34 -11.06 7.75
N LEU A 63 -3.51 -11.84 7.06
CA LEU A 63 -2.33 -12.42 7.66
C LEU A 63 -1.30 -11.30 7.88
N ASN A 64 -1.06 -10.93 9.15
CA ASN A 64 -0.11 -9.90 9.52
C ASN A 64 1.27 -10.51 9.73
N ILE A 65 2.24 -10.15 8.90
CA ILE A 65 3.62 -10.62 9.01
C ILE A 65 4.51 -9.44 9.37
N VAL A 66 5.21 -9.56 10.49
CA VAL A 66 6.08 -8.50 11.00
C VAL A 66 7.53 -8.95 10.96
N ILE A 67 8.36 -8.19 10.25
CA ILE A 67 9.81 -8.43 10.20
C ILE A 67 10.43 -7.86 11.47
N SER A 68 10.97 -8.74 12.29
CA SER A 68 11.59 -8.41 13.58
C SER A 68 12.68 -9.39 13.96
N SER A 69 13.79 -8.88 14.50
CA SER A 69 14.83 -9.70 15.16
C SER A 69 14.42 -10.17 16.56
N SER A 70 13.50 -9.43 17.22
CA SER A 70 12.98 -9.75 18.54
C SER A 70 11.63 -10.44 18.43
N GLU A 71 11.25 -11.18 19.50
CA GLU A 71 9.91 -11.76 19.61
C GLU A 71 8.82 -10.68 19.63
N ILE A 72 7.62 -11.07 19.22
CA ILE A 72 6.43 -10.20 19.17
C ILE A 72 5.35 -10.91 19.98
N SER A 73 4.85 -10.24 21.01
CA SER A 73 3.91 -10.82 21.98
C SER A 73 2.44 -10.86 21.50
N ASP A 74 2.14 -10.41 20.26
CA ASP A 74 0.78 -10.43 19.71
C ASP A 74 0.54 -11.73 18.92
N SER A 75 -0.37 -12.57 19.42
CA SER A 75 -0.74 -13.86 18.82
C SER A 75 -1.40 -13.73 17.43
N ASN A 76 -1.89 -12.56 17.04
CA ASN A 76 -2.48 -12.29 15.73
C ASN A 76 -1.44 -11.91 14.66
N VAL A 77 -0.16 -12.02 15.01
CA VAL A 77 0.97 -11.64 14.15
C VAL A 77 1.89 -12.83 13.95
N THR A 78 2.32 -13.03 12.72
CA THR A 78 3.39 -13.97 12.37
C THR A 78 4.71 -13.21 12.29
N ARG A 79 5.70 -13.59 13.09
CA ARG A 79 7.05 -13.04 13.02
C ARG A 79 7.80 -13.63 11.84
N ALA A 80 8.53 -12.77 11.12
CA ALA A 80 9.52 -13.16 10.13
C ALA A 80 10.88 -12.53 10.47
N THR A 81 11.97 -13.23 10.15
CA THR A 81 13.34 -12.76 10.42
C THR A 81 13.90 -11.89 9.29
N SER A 82 13.35 -12.02 8.08
CA SER A 82 13.73 -11.25 6.89
C SER A 82 12.53 -11.05 5.96
N LEU A 83 12.69 -10.20 4.94
CA LEU A 83 11.66 -10.04 3.90
C LEU A 83 11.49 -11.33 3.09
N GLU A 84 12.58 -12.01 2.78
CA GLU A 84 12.58 -13.28 2.08
C GLU A 84 11.76 -14.32 2.84
N ASN A 85 12.04 -14.48 4.15
CA ASN A 85 11.28 -15.37 5.02
C ASN A 85 9.80 -14.99 5.09
N ALA A 86 9.47 -13.68 5.15
CA ALA A 86 8.09 -13.21 5.10
C ALA A 86 7.38 -13.58 3.79
N LEU A 87 8.08 -13.49 2.65
CA LEU A 87 7.54 -13.89 1.34
C LEU A 87 7.35 -15.40 1.23
N GLU A 88 8.25 -16.20 1.80
CA GLU A 88 8.13 -17.66 1.88
C GLU A 88 6.90 -18.06 2.71
N ILE A 89 6.67 -17.42 3.86
CA ILE A 89 5.46 -17.61 4.66
C ILE A 89 4.20 -17.36 3.81
N CYS A 90 4.17 -16.29 3.00
CA CYS A 90 3.06 -16.02 2.10
C CYS A 90 2.88 -17.12 1.05
N TYR A 91 3.96 -17.60 0.47
CA TYR A 91 3.94 -18.68 -0.52
C TYR A 91 3.39 -19.98 0.07
N PHE A 92 3.86 -20.40 1.25
CA PHE A 92 3.38 -21.61 1.92
C PHE A 92 1.91 -21.50 2.37
N ASN A 93 1.43 -20.28 2.66
CA ASN A 93 0.02 -20.01 2.91
C ASN A 93 -0.82 -19.87 1.61
N LYS A 94 -0.28 -20.28 0.45
CA LYS A 94 -0.95 -20.25 -0.87
C LYS A 94 -1.49 -18.87 -1.25
N ALA A 95 -0.84 -17.82 -0.77
CA ALA A 95 -1.19 -16.47 -1.14
C ALA A 95 -0.86 -16.23 -2.63
N ASN A 96 -1.81 -15.69 -3.37
CA ASN A 96 -1.58 -15.24 -4.75
C ASN A 96 -1.06 -13.80 -4.84
N ARG A 97 -1.18 -13.04 -3.73
CA ARG A 97 -0.74 -11.65 -3.61
C ARG A 97 -0.36 -11.34 -2.16
N VAL A 98 0.58 -10.43 -1.99
CA VAL A 98 1.00 -9.90 -0.69
C VAL A 98 1.25 -8.39 -0.80
N PHE A 99 0.99 -7.65 0.27
CA PHE A 99 1.25 -6.21 0.33
C PHE A 99 2.38 -5.89 1.30
N LEU A 100 3.40 -5.18 0.81
CA LEU A 100 4.42 -4.55 1.64
C LEU A 100 3.88 -3.18 2.06
N ILE A 101 3.66 -2.99 3.37
CA ILE A 101 3.00 -1.79 3.91
C ILE A 101 3.92 -0.88 4.73
N GLY A 102 5.20 -1.20 4.73
CA GLY A 102 6.23 -0.33 5.31
C GLY A 102 6.98 -0.93 6.49
N GLY A 103 7.89 -0.16 7.16
CA GLY A 103 8.32 1.19 6.82
C GLY A 103 9.40 1.27 5.74
N GLU A 104 10.23 2.33 5.83
CA GLU A 104 11.27 2.65 4.85
C GLU A 104 12.19 1.45 4.50
N SER A 105 12.69 0.72 5.50
CA SER A 105 13.55 -0.44 5.29
C SER A 105 12.86 -1.56 4.49
N VAL A 106 11.58 -1.83 4.82
CA VAL A 106 10.77 -2.83 4.12
C VAL A 106 10.51 -2.40 2.68
N TYR A 107 10.20 -1.12 2.45
CA TYR A 107 10.04 -0.60 1.09
C TYR A 107 11.33 -0.69 0.29
N LYS A 108 12.47 -0.27 0.89
CA LYS A 108 13.78 -0.33 0.24
C LYS A 108 14.16 -1.76 -0.16
N ALA A 109 14.00 -2.71 0.76
CA ALA A 109 14.26 -4.13 0.46
C ALA A 109 13.24 -4.71 -0.52
N GLY A 110 11.98 -4.27 -0.44
CA GLY A 110 10.86 -4.77 -1.23
C GLY A 110 10.90 -4.39 -2.71
N LEU A 111 11.51 -3.26 -3.09
CA LEU A 111 11.55 -2.80 -4.48
C LEU A 111 12.13 -3.82 -5.47
N LYS A 112 13.07 -4.66 -5.03
CA LYS A 112 13.64 -5.72 -5.88
C LYS A 112 12.64 -6.82 -6.20
N TYR A 113 11.71 -7.12 -5.27
CA TYR A 113 10.70 -8.16 -5.40
C TYR A 113 9.37 -7.64 -5.96
N ALA A 114 9.08 -6.35 -5.75
CA ALA A 114 7.81 -5.76 -6.12
C ALA A 114 7.52 -5.91 -7.63
N ASP A 115 6.28 -6.26 -7.91
CA ASP A 115 5.69 -6.33 -9.25
C ASP A 115 4.90 -5.07 -9.56
N GLU A 116 4.30 -4.45 -8.52
CA GLU A 116 3.59 -3.19 -8.63
C GLU A 116 3.80 -2.30 -7.40
N ILE A 117 3.54 -1.00 -7.59
CA ILE A 117 3.52 -0.02 -6.50
C ILE A 117 2.23 0.77 -6.60
N LEU A 118 1.44 0.73 -5.54
CA LEU A 118 0.25 1.56 -5.34
C LEU A 118 0.65 2.73 -4.47
N LEU A 119 0.77 3.90 -5.06
CA LEU A 119 1.29 5.10 -4.41
C LEU A 119 0.23 6.19 -4.38
N THR A 120 -0.22 6.55 -3.19
CA THR A 120 -0.95 7.81 -2.99
C THR A 120 0.07 8.92 -2.75
N ARG A 121 0.06 9.95 -3.61
CA ARG A 121 0.97 11.09 -3.46
C ARG A 121 0.20 12.35 -3.13
N ILE A 122 0.37 12.84 -1.89
CA ILE A 122 -0.10 14.17 -1.47
C ILE A 122 0.79 15.22 -2.12
N LEU A 123 0.20 16.20 -2.83
CA LEU A 123 0.92 17.20 -3.63
C LEU A 123 1.48 18.36 -2.79
N LYS A 124 1.76 18.12 -1.51
CA LYS A 124 2.35 19.08 -0.55
C LYS A 124 3.67 18.54 -0.02
N ASN A 125 4.65 19.43 0.16
CA ASN A 125 5.88 19.11 0.89
C ASN A 125 5.60 19.07 2.39
N VAL A 126 6.13 18.05 3.07
CA VAL A 126 5.94 17.84 4.51
C VAL A 126 7.29 17.57 5.16
N LYS A 127 7.49 18.04 6.39
CA LYS A 127 8.64 17.68 7.22
C LYS A 127 8.49 16.22 7.67
N GLY A 128 9.60 15.48 7.73
CA GLY A 128 9.62 14.10 8.21
C GLY A 128 11.01 13.50 8.17
N ASP A 129 11.17 12.40 8.90
CA ASP A 129 12.45 11.71 9.12
C ASP A 129 12.53 10.38 8.37
N ARG A 130 11.40 9.90 7.79
CA ARG A 130 11.30 8.68 6.99
C ARG A 130 10.84 9.01 5.58
N LYS A 131 11.51 8.40 4.59
CA LYS A 131 11.19 8.65 3.17
C LYS A 131 10.95 7.35 2.42
N PHE A 132 10.04 7.40 1.46
CA PHE A 132 9.91 6.35 0.47
C PHE A 132 11.13 6.36 -0.46
N PRO A 133 11.75 5.21 -0.75
CA PRO A 133 12.90 5.13 -1.63
C PRO A 133 12.55 5.56 -3.06
N ARG A 134 13.57 5.96 -3.82
CA ARG A 134 13.39 6.29 -5.24
C ARG A 134 12.85 5.08 -6.00
N ILE A 135 11.75 5.28 -6.72
CA ILE A 135 11.18 4.24 -7.60
C ILE A 135 12.17 3.95 -8.73
N PRO A 136 12.56 2.69 -8.94
CA PRO A 136 13.45 2.30 -10.03
C PRO A 136 12.86 2.60 -11.42
N ARG A 137 13.73 2.86 -12.41
CA ARG A 137 13.31 3.23 -13.77
C ARG A 137 12.54 2.15 -14.52
N ASN A 138 12.63 0.91 -14.07
CA ASN A 138 11.89 -0.23 -14.64
C ASN A 138 10.43 -0.32 -14.15
N PHE A 139 9.98 0.59 -13.29
CA PHE A 139 8.57 0.79 -12.99
C PHE A 139 8.00 1.91 -13.85
N LYS A 140 6.87 1.66 -14.50
CA LYS A 140 6.17 2.62 -15.34
C LYS A 140 4.78 2.87 -14.77
N ILE A 141 4.28 4.11 -14.91
CA ILE A 141 2.92 4.44 -14.54
C ILE A 141 1.98 3.68 -15.48
N ASP A 142 1.09 2.88 -14.90
CA ASP A 142 0.02 2.13 -15.59
C ASP A 142 -1.29 2.93 -15.57
N SER A 143 -1.62 3.52 -14.41
CA SER A 143 -2.81 4.32 -14.24
C SER A 143 -2.63 5.36 -13.13
N TYR A 144 -3.44 6.40 -13.18
CA TYR A 144 -3.49 7.42 -12.13
C TYR A 144 -4.90 8.01 -12.02
N ASP A 145 -5.21 8.56 -10.85
CA ASP A 145 -6.43 9.30 -10.57
C ASP A 145 -6.13 10.48 -9.63
N PHE A 146 -6.75 11.63 -9.88
CA PHE A 146 -6.57 12.83 -9.09
C PHE A 146 -7.71 12.99 -8.07
N ASP A 147 -7.34 13.26 -6.82
CA ASP A 147 -8.28 13.73 -5.81
C ASP A 147 -8.06 15.21 -5.51
N LYS A 148 -9.01 16.02 -5.94
CA LYS A 148 -9.05 17.49 -5.70
C LYS A 148 -10.09 17.88 -4.65
N ALA A 149 -10.88 16.93 -4.14
CA ALA A 149 -12.01 17.19 -3.25
C ALA A 149 -11.68 17.03 -1.76
N GLY A 150 -10.45 16.69 -1.40
CA GLY A 150 -10.02 16.43 -0.03
C GLY A 150 -9.33 17.63 0.64
N ALA A 151 -8.92 17.44 1.91
CA ALA A 151 -8.08 18.38 2.65
C ALA A 151 -6.69 18.59 2.00
N PHE A 152 -6.32 17.74 1.05
CA PHE A 152 -5.08 17.79 0.28
C PHE A 152 -5.37 17.41 -1.16
N ASP A 153 -4.75 18.13 -2.11
CA ASP A 153 -4.62 17.62 -3.45
C ASP A 153 -3.74 16.38 -3.43
N ALA A 154 -4.23 15.29 -3.96
CA ALA A 154 -3.52 14.04 -4.01
C ALA A 154 -3.70 13.34 -5.37
N VAL A 155 -2.77 12.45 -5.70
CA VAL A 155 -2.86 11.57 -6.86
C VAL A 155 -2.62 10.13 -6.42
N PHE A 156 -3.52 9.25 -6.83
CA PHE A 156 -3.38 7.81 -6.72
C PHE A 156 -2.67 7.30 -7.96
N LEU A 157 -1.53 6.67 -7.80
CA LEU A 157 -0.67 6.21 -8.89
C LEU A 157 -0.49 4.70 -8.78
N ARG A 158 -0.64 4.02 -9.89
CA ARG A 158 -0.24 2.63 -10.03
C ARG A 158 0.96 2.52 -10.94
N TYR A 159 2.04 1.94 -10.43
CA TYR A 159 3.21 1.61 -11.21
C TYR A 159 3.28 0.09 -11.41
N LEU A 160 3.66 -0.33 -12.62
CA LEU A 160 3.96 -1.72 -12.95
C LEU A 160 5.43 -1.87 -13.34
N LYS A 161 6.01 -3.00 -12.96
CA LYS A 161 7.35 -3.38 -13.40
C LYS A 161 7.34 -3.74 -14.89
N SER A 162 8.19 -3.13 -15.70
CA SER A 162 8.16 -3.21 -17.18
C SER A 162 8.36 -4.62 -17.75
N ASN A 163 8.88 -5.57 -16.96
CA ASN A 163 9.12 -6.95 -17.40
C ASN A 163 7.94 -7.89 -17.13
N LEU A 164 6.85 -7.38 -16.53
CA LEU A 164 5.64 -8.16 -16.34
C LEU A 164 4.86 -8.21 -17.65
N SER A 165 4.76 -9.41 -18.24
CA SER A 165 3.87 -9.65 -19.38
C SER A 165 2.45 -9.22 -18.97
N LEU A 166 1.83 -8.37 -19.78
CA LEU A 166 0.44 -7.90 -19.59
C LEU A 166 -0.55 -9.07 -19.31
N PHE A 167 -0.24 -10.26 -19.84
CA PHE A 167 -1.07 -11.47 -19.74
C PHE A 167 -1.15 -12.05 -18.32
N SER A 168 -0.09 -11.98 -17.52
CA SER A 168 -0.13 -12.50 -16.15
C SER A 168 -0.91 -11.59 -15.20
N PHE A 169 -1.00 -10.30 -15.54
CA PHE A 169 -1.73 -9.29 -14.76
C PHE A 169 -3.23 -9.26 -15.07
N LEU A 170 -3.64 -9.57 -16.30
CA LEU A 170 -5.04 -9.60 -16.72
C LEU A 170 -5.83 -10.74 -16.08
N LYS A 171 -5.20 -11.84 -15.67
CA LYS A 171 -5.83 -12.94 -14.92
C LYS A 171 -6.22 -12.56 -13.49
N ASN A 172 -5.68 -11.48 -12.92
CA ASN A 172 -5.98 -11.09 -11.56
C ASN A 172 -7.10 -10.04 -11.52
N ARG A 173 -8.26 -10.46 -11.04
CA ARG A 173 -9.48 -9.68 -10.67
C ARG A 173 -9.22 -8.33 -9.96
N PHE A 174 -7.96 -7.99 -9.71
CA PHE A 174 -7.53 -6.83 -8.95
C PHE A 174 -7.66 -5.51 -9.74
N LYS A 175 -7.47 -5.51 -11.04
CA LYS A 175 -7.70 -4.33 -11.91
C LYS A 175 -9.13 -3.79 -11.72
N TYR A 176 -10.09 -4.69 -11.56
CA TYR A 176 -11.49 -4.32 -11.33
C TYR A 176 -11.75 -3.75 -9.92
N LYS A 177 -11.05 -4.23 -8.88
CA LYS A 177 -11.21 -3.68 -7.53
C LYS A 177 -10.65 -2.25 -7.40
N VAL A 178 -9.52 -1.94 -8.02
CA VAL A 178 -8.92 -0.59 -7.98
C VAL A 178 -9.72 0.37 -8.87
N LEU A 179 -10.05 -0.03 -10.10
CA LEU A 179 -10.88 0.77 -11.00
C LEU A 179 -12.30 0.98 -10.48
N ASN A 180 -12.95 -0.06 -9.95
CA ASN A 180 -14.28 0.07 -9.34
C ASN A 180 -14.25 0.89 -8.06
N PHE A 181 -13.16 0.89 -7.31
CA PHE A 181 -13.00 1.76 -6.16
C PHE A 181 -12.88 3.22 -6.61
N ILE A 182 -12.06 3.50 -7.63
CA ILE A 182 -11.90 4.83 -8.21
C ILE A 182 -13.25 5.31 -8.77
N ASN A 183 -13.94 4.51 -9.58
CA ASN A 183 -15.23 4.85 -10.18
C ASN A 183 -16.36 5.00 -9.15
N ASN A 184 -16.38 4.18 -8.07
CA ASN A 184 -17.37 4.29 -6.99
C ASN A 184 -17.13 5.51 -6.10
N ILE A 185 -15.91 6.03 -6.00
CA ILE A 185 -15.62 7.27 -5.29
C ILE A 185 -16.22 8.47 -6.03
N ASP A 186 -16.10 8.52 -7.35
CA ASP A 186 -16.69 9.60 -8.16
C ASP A 186 -18.23 9.58 -8.09
N TRP A 187 -18.85 8.39 -8.07
CA TRP A 187 -20.29 8.23 -7.83
C TRP A 187 -20.69 8.73 -6.43
N TRP A 188 -19.92 8.39 -5.38
CA TRP A 188 -20.20 8.81 -4.01
C TRP A 188 -20.01 10.33 -3.80
N ILE A 189 -19.02 10.94 -4.46
CA ILE A 189 -18.79 12.39 -4.46
C ILE A 189 -19.94 13.10 -5.19
N SER A 190 -20.41 12.56 -6.32
CA SER A 190 -21.54 13.12 -7.07
C SER A 190 -22.84 13.12 -6.26
N GLN A 191 -23.11 12.07 -5.47
CA GLN A 191 -24.27 11.98 -4.59
C GLN A 191 -24.21 13.01 -3.45
N LYS A 192 -23.03 13.26 -2.84
CA LYS A 192 -22.89 14.30 -1.80
C LYS A 192 -23.04 15.72 -2.32
N SER A 193 -22.62 16.01 -3.55
CA SER A 193 -22.78 17.33 -4.15
C SER A 193 -24.26 17.68 -4.42
N THR A 194 -25.11 16.69 -4.54
CA THR A 194 -26.56 16.87 -4.74
C THR A 194 -27.30 17.13 -3.40
N ILE A 195 -26.78 16.60 -2.29
CA ILE A 195 -27.38 16.78 -0.95
C ILE A 195 -27.07 18.17 -0.37
N PHE A 196 -25.97 18.82 -0.76
CA PHE A 196 -25.60 20.17 -0.29
C PHE A 196 -26.10 21.31 -1.17
N LYS A 197 -26.86 21.05 -2.24
CA LYS A 197 -27.52 22.08 -3.07
C LYS A 197 -29.01 22.27 -2.77
N GLY A 198 -29.51 21.64 -1.73
CA GLY A 198 -30.89 21.82 -1.28
C GLY A 198 -30.92 22.29 0.15
N ASN A 199 -30.60 23.55 0.39
CA ASN A 199 -31.14 24.46 1.44
C ASN A 199 -30.66 25.88 1.15
#